data_86a1abd365a187c55814f2b008ccffcd
#
_entry.id   86a1abd365a187c55814f2b008ccffcd
#
_cell.length_a   1.000
_cell.length_b   1.000
_cell.length_c   1.000
_cell.angle_alpha   90.00
_cell.angle_beta   90.00
_cell.angle_gamma   90.00
#
_symmetry.space_group_name_H-M   'P 1'
#
loop_
_entity.id
_entity.type
_entity.pdbx_description
1 polymer ?
#
loop_
_entity_poly.entity_id
_entity_poly.type
_entity_poly.pdbx_seq_one_letter_code
_entity_poly.pdbx_strand_id
1 'polypeptide(L)'
;MTSRERLETVFTGGVPDRTPVLGGWITSPDHIGAIAGLTLDEYWADPQLASVRAYQKLGMDGLIGIFVPATRTDFRCVDASSYAHAVTDQSLEEALEEIEAMPSADEIEARFDFPAEYAEFRRQLLEGQALCGEEMVWMPAQWGAGAGISWYGTFGYENFFLIVGGFEDHARKLMEVGGARGRNQCRLIAQAVREGIYPPAVLFGEDICTQRGPMVSPEFMEQYYAPQLRAGLKPLLEAGCKPVWHSDGDVRPILDMLLDCGIQGLQGFQPECGLTIDYVAGLHTREGNPLLIFGPMAVTTELPVLTPAEVRQKVRRAIDVCRGNAHLVLFTSNTINPDIPLENIYAMYEEVMG
;
A
#
# COMPACT_ATOMS: atom_id res chain seq x y z
N MET A 1 25.72 3.08 1.63
CA MET A 1 24.83 2.29 0.74
C MET A 1 24.10 3.22 -0.21
N THR A 2 23.87 2.80 -1.46
CA THR A 2 22.91 3.45 -2.35
C THR A 2 21.47 3.21 -1.81
N SER A 3 20.50 3.98 -2.31
CA SER A 3 19.08 3.78 -1.94
C SER A 3 18.60 2.35 -2.23
N ARG A 4 18.95 1.82 -3.40
CA ARG A 4 18.62 0.43 -3.79
C ARG A 4 19.26 -0.58 -2.85
N GLU A 5 20.55 -0.50 -2.58
CA GLU A 5 21.24 -1.40 -1.65
C GLU A 5 20.61 -1.35 -0.26
N ARG A 6 20.22 -0.15 0.21
CA ARG A 6 19.61 0.04 1.53
C ARG A 6 18.24 -0.62 1.63
N LEU A 7 17.38 -0.40 0.62
CA LEU A 7 16.05 -1.04 0.55
C LEU A 7 16.17 -2.57 0.41
N GLU A 8 17.00 -3.07 -0.50
CA GLU A 8 17.20 -4.49 -0.68
C GLU A 8 17.78 -5.16 0.57
N THR A 9 18.70 -4.48 1.28
CA THR A 9 19.24 -4.97 2.56
C THR A 9 18.13 -5.19 3.58
N VAL A 10 17.25 -4.20 3.81
CA VAL A 10 16.16 -4.34 4.78
C VAL A 10 15.10 -5.34 4.32
N PHE A 11 14.80 -5.38 3.01
CA PHE A 11 13.82 -6.32 2.46
C PHE A 11 14.28 -7.79 2.55
N THR A 12 15.58 -8.02 2.52
CA THR A 12 16.15 -9.37 2.69
C THR A 12 16.50 -9.73 4.14
N GLY A 13 16.16 -8.85 5.10
CA GLY A 13 16.35 -9.11 6.52
C GLY A 13 17.71 -8.67 7.07
N GLY A 14 18.48 -7.90 6.30
CA GLY A 14 19.75 -7.33 6.74
C GLY A 14 19.59 -6.03 7.50
N VAL A 15 20.70 -5.48 7.99
CA VAL A 15 20.77 -4.20 8.70
C VAL A 15 21.40 -3.16 7.77
N PRO A 16 20.64 -2.13 7.33
CA PRO A 16 21.16 -1.07 6.48
C PRO A 16 22.01 -0.06 7.28
N ASP A 17 22.71 0.83 6.59
CA ASP A 17 23.52 1.92 7.18
C ASP A 17 22.66 2.94 7.94
N ARG A 18 21.42 3.15 7.53
CA ARG A 18 20.34 3.88 8.22
C ARG A 18 18.99 3.28 7.89
N THR A 19 17.96 3.63 8.63
CA THR A 19 16.59 3.26 8.30
C THR A 19 16.23 3.77 6.90
N PRO A 20 15.77 2.92 5.96
CA PRO A 20 15.30 3.37 4.67
C PRO A 20 14.04 4.22 4.79
N VAL A 21 13.81 5.09 3.81
CA VAL A 21 12.69 6.02 3.80
C VAL A 21 11.93 5.89 2.48
N LEU A 22 10.62 5.71 2.56
CA LEU A 22 9.74 5.72 1.39
C LEU A 22 8.95 7.03 1.31
N GLY A 23 8.66 7.44 0.07
CA GLY A 23 7.82 8.57 -0.25
C GLY A 23 6.77 8.23 -1.31
N GLY A 24 6.08 9.28 -1.78
CA GLY A 24 5.11 9.16 -2.87
C GLY A 24 3.68 9.56 -2.50
N TRP A 25 3.38 9.73 -1.23
CA TRP A 25 2.01 9.96 -0.73
C TRP A 25 1.74 11.37 -0.20
N ILE A 26 2.55 12.38 -0.57
CA ILE A 26 2.20 13.80 -0.34
C ILE A 26 1.21 14.23 -1.43
N THR A 27 -0.01 14.57 -1.05
CA THR A 27 -1.09 14.92 -1.99
C THR A 27 -1.14 16.42 -2.30
N SER A 28 -0.52 17.27 -1.46
CA SER A 28 -0.59 18.71 -1.57
C SER A 28 0.42 19.29 -2.56
N PRO A 29 -0.04 19.95 -3.65
CA PRO A 29 0.83 20.74 -4.53
C PRO A 29 1.58 21.87 -3.81
N ASP A 30 0.96 22.48 -2.79
CA ASP A 30 1.61 23.51 -1.96
C ASP A 30 2.81 22.92 -1.20
N HIS A 31 2.67 21.72 -0.60
CA HIS A 31 3.77 21.04 0.08
C HIS A 31 4.87 20.63 -0.91
N ILE A 32 4.49 19.99 -2.00
CA ILE A 32 5.46 19.58 -3.04
C ILE A 32 6.19 20.81 -3.60
N GLY A 33 5.48 21.90 -3.92
CA GLY A 33 6.08 23.12 -4.39
C GLY A 33 7.06 23.73 -3.38
N ALA A 34 6.66 23.83 -2.11
CA ALA A 34 7.51 24.36 -1.05
C ALA A 34 8.78 23.50 -0.86
N ILE A 35 8.65 22.17 -0.80
CA ILE A 35 9.78 21.25 -0.67
C ILE A 35 10.69 21.34 -1.90
N ALA A 36 10.14 21.31 -3.10
CA ALA A 36 10.89 21.38 -4.36
C ALA A 36 11.51 22.77 -4.60
N GLY A 37 11.02 23.82 -3.93
CA GLY A 37 11.38 25.21 -4.17
C GLY A 37 10.78 25.72 -5.50
N LEU A 38 9.55 25.35 -5.79
CA LEU A 38 8.78 25.69 -6.98
C LEU A 38 7.55 26.49 -6.60
N THR A 39 7.12 27.37 -7.51
CA THR A 39 5.79 27.99 -7.45
C THR A 39 4.71 26.98 -7.85
N LEU A 40 3.45 27.27 -7.54
CA LEU A 40 2.34 26.43 -7.99
C LEU A 40 2.23 26.32 -9.52
N ASP A 41 2.54 27.40 -10.26
CA ASP A 41 2.53 27.33 -11.72
C ASP A 41 3.63 26.44 -12.28
N GLU A 42 4.82 26.45 -11.67
CA GLU A 42 5.91 25.52 -12.01
C GLU A 42 5.56 24.08 -11.63
N TYR A 43 4.92 23.85 -10.48
CA TYR A 43 4.40 22.53 -10.14
C TYR A 43 3.42 22.01 -11.20
N TRP A 44 2.43 22.83 -11.60
CA TRP A 44 1.41 22.42 -12.57
C TRP A 44 1.92 22.31 -14.02
N ALA A 45 3.11 22.82 -14.31
CA ALA A 45 3.76 22.59 -15.60
C ALA A 45 4.21 21.13 -15.77
N ASP A 46 4.71 20.49 -14.71
CA ASP A 46 5.09 19.08 -14.66
C ASP A 46 4.99 18.55 -13.23
N PRO A 47 3.78 18.13 -12.78
CA PRO A 47 3.55 17.70 -11.41
C PRO A 47 4.36 16.46 -11.01
N GLN A 48 4.60 15.54 -11.94
CA GLN A 48 5.38 14.33 -11.66
C GLN A 48 6.86 14.66 -11.40
N LEU A 49 7.45 15.48 -12.25
CA LEU A 49 8.85 15.91 -12.07
C LEU A 49 9.01 16.79 -10.82
N ALA A 50 8.04 17.66 -10.53
CA ALA A 50 8.02 18.45 -9.31
C ALA A 50 7.98 17.56 -8.05
N SER A 51 7.16 16.52 -8.05
CA SER A 51 7.09 15.55 -6.97
C SER A 51 8.40 14.78 -6.80
N VAL A 52 8.98 14.28 -7.87
CA VAL A 52 10.29 13.61 -7.81
C VAL A 52 11.36 14.53 -7.21
N ARG A 53 11.43 15.79 -7.61
CA ARG A 53 12.38 16.78 -7.04
C ARG A 53 12.16 17.00 -5.54
N ALA A 54 10.88 17.05 -5.11
CA ALA A 54 10.55 17.19 -3.70
C ALA A 54 11.05 15.97 -2.90
N TYR A 55 10.78 14.76 -3.37
CA TYR A 55 11.20 13.54 -2.72
C TYR A 55 12.72 13.34 -2.71
N GLN A 56 13.42 13.73 -3.77
CA GLN A 56 14.89 13.78 -3.78
C GLN A 56 15.44 14.71 -2.70
N LYS A 57 14.87 15.92 -2.54
CA LYS A 57 15.28 16.86 -1.49
C LYS A 57 14.98 16.35 -0.08
N LEU A 58 13.94 15.56 0.11
CA LEU A 58 13.65 14.89 1.38
C LEU A 58 14.52 13.66 1.63
N GLY A 59 15.37 13.25 0.67
CA GLY A 59 16.30 12.13 0.81
C GLY A 59 15.63 10.75 0.78
N MET A 60 14.51 10.59 0.03
CA MET A 60 13.82 9.32 -0.09
C MET A 60 14.69 8.26 -0.75
N ASP A 61 14.58 7.03 -0.27
CA ASP A 61 15.23 5.86 -0.87
C ASP A 61 14.38 5.24 -1.97
N GLY A 62 13.04 5.35 -1.85
CA GLY A 62 12.13 4.85 -2.87
C GLY A 62 10.79 5.55 -2.89
N LEU A 63 10.08 5.40 -4.01
CA LEU A 63 8.72 5.91 -4.18
C LEU A 63 7.74 4.77 -4.47
N ILE A 64 6.65 4.74 -3.70
CA ILE A 64 5.56 3.76 -3.88
C ILE A 64 4.41 4.30 -4.73
N GLY A 65 4.58 5.43 -5.36
CA GLY A 65 3.64 6.13 -6.21
C GLY A 65 3.93 7.62 -6.24
N ILE A 66 3.16 8.35 -7.01
CA ILE A 66 3.13 9.81 -7.01
C ILE A 66 1.66 10.22 -7.12
N PHE A 67 1.14 10.90 -6.10
CA PHE A 67 -0.21 11.45 -6.16
C PHE A 67 -0.18 12.83 -6.82
N VAL A 68 -0.95 12.97 -7.88
CA VAL A 68 -1.19 14.25 -8.53
C VAL A 68 -2.71 14.50 -8.53
N PRO A 69 -3.19 15.59 -7.94
CA PRO A 69 -4.62 15.94 -8.01
C PRO A 69 -5.10 16.06 -9.45
N ALA A 70 -6.34 15.64 -9.71
CA ALA A 70 -6.92 15.65 -11.06
C ALA A 70 -7.04 17.06 -11.66
N THR A 71 -7.31 18.05 -10.82
CA THR A 71 -7.46 19.45 -11.23
C THR A 71 -6.83 20.41 -10.22
N ARG A 72 -6.55 21.65 -10.66
CA ARG A 72 -6.04 22.73 -9.78
C ARG A 72 -7.00 23.12 -8.65
N THR A 73 -8.27 22.80 -8.77
CA THR A 73 -9.29 23.14 -7.77
C THR A 73 -9.46 22.07 -6.70
N ASP A 74 -9.08 20.83 -6.98
CA ASP A 74 -9.36 19.68 -6.11
C ASP A 74 -8.28 19.47 -5.05
N PHE A 75 -7.08 20.02 -5.21
CA PHE A 75 -5.94 19.73 -4.35
C PHE A 75 -6.06 20.20 -2.89
N ARG A 76 -7.08 21.02 -2.58
CA ARG A 76 -7.37 21.47 -1.22
C ARG A 76 -8.53 20.73 -0.55
N CYS A 77 -9.20 19.88 -1.28
CA CYS A 77 -10.22 19.02 -0.73
C CYS A 77 -9.55 17.80 -0.11
N VAL A 78 -9.59 17.72 1.22
CA VAL A 78 -9.37 16.47 1.93
C VAL A 78 -10.46 15.52 1.45
N ASP A 79 -10.04 14.39 1.01
CA ASP A 79 -10.73 13.44 0.18
C ASP A 79 -12.15 13.04 0.64
N ALA A 80 -13.14 13.79 0.24
CA ALA A 80 -14.51 13.28 0.17
C ALA A 80 -14.67 12.29 -1.02
N SER A 81 -13.65 12.17 -1.88
CA SER A 81 -13.70 11.38 -3.12
C SER A 81 -13.66 9.89 -2.87
N SER A 82 -12.95 9.41 -1.85
CA SER A 82 -12.87 7.98 -1.52
C SER A 82 -14.25 7.39 -1.20
N TYR A 83 -15.13 8.17 -0.58
CA TYR A 83 -16.49 7.72 -0.25
C TYR A 83 -17.48 7.93 -1.41
N ALA A 84 -17.23 8.87 -2.31
CA ALA A 84 -18.12 9.12 -3.44
C ALA A 84 -18.15 7.94 -4.43
N HIS A 85 -17.05 7.19 -4.55
CA HIS A 85 -16.97 5.99 -5.38
C HIS A 85 -17.68 4.76 -4.79
N ALA A 86 -18.08 4.82 -3.53
CA ALA A 86 -18.75 3.72 -2.84
C ALA A 86 -20.29 3.86 -2.81
N VAL A 87 -20.82 4.86 -3.51
CA VAL A 87 -22.23 5.07 -3.75
C VAL A 87 -22.53 4.76 -5.22
N THR A 88 -23.52 3.89 -5.45
CA THR A 88 -23.97 3.53 -6.81
C THR A 88 -25.48 3.69 -6.90
N ASP A 89 -25.98 4.05 -8.08
CA ASP A 89 -27.41 4.02 -8.41
C ASP A 89 -27.86 2.62 -8.89
N GLN A 90 -26.93 1.66 -9.00
CA GLN A 90 -27.19 0.29 -9.42
C GLN A 90 -28.05 -0.44 -8.38
N SER A 91 -29.13 -1.08 -8.81
CA SER A 91 -29.94 -1.93 -7.96
C SER A 91 -29.20 -3.23 -7.59
N LEU A 92 -29.62 -3.88 -6.52
CA LEU A 92 -29.08 -5.17 -6.12
C LEU A 92 -29.26 -6.24 -7.22
N GLU A 93 -30.41 -6.24 -7.89
CA GLU A 93 -30.71 -7.19 -8.99
C GLU A 93 -29.73 -7.00 -10.15
N GLU A 94 -29.47 -5.76 -10.57
CA GLU A 94 -28.46 -5.46 -11.62
C GLU A 94 -27.04 -5.85 -11.18
N ALA A 95 -26.69 -5.66 -9.91
CA ALA A 95 -25.40 -6.10 -9.38
C ALA A 95 -25.24 -7.63 -9.42
N LEU A 96 -26.28 -8.38 -9.06
CA LEU A 96 -26.27 -9.83 -9.10
C LEU A 96 -26.17 -10.35 -10.55
N GLU A 97 -26.92 -9.77 -11.49
CA GLU A 97 -26.83 -10.11 -12.92
C GLU A 97 -25.42 -9.81 -13.47
N GLU A 98 -24.82 -8.69 -13.10
CA GLU A 98 -23.45 -8.36 -13.50
C GLU A 98 -22.45 -9.38 -12.96
N ILE A 99 -22.57 -9.81 -11.70
CA ILE A 99 -21.72 -10.84 -11.12
C ILE A 99 -21.91 -12.17 -11.85
N GLU A 100 -23.14 -12.56 -12.16
CA GLU A 100 -23.42 -13.78 -12.92
C GLU A 100 -22.79 -13.74 -14.32
N ALA A 101 -22.75 -12.59 -14.96
CA ALA A 101 -22.15 -12.38 -16.28
C ALA A 101 -20.62 -12.31 -16.26
N MET A 102 -19.97 -12.11 -15.08
CA MET A 102 -18.51 -12.10 -14.99
C MET A 102 -17.90 -13.42 -15.46
N PRO A 103 -16.75 -13.38 -16.16
CA PRO A 103 -16.02 -14.59 -16.48
C PRO A 103 -15.62 -15.33 -15.19
N SER A 104 -15.57 -16.65 -15.26
CA SER A 104 -15.06 -17.47 -14.16
C SER A 104 -13.56 -17.23 -13.93
N ALA A 105 -13.06 -17.64 -12.75
CA ALA A 105 -11.63 -17.57 -12.44
C ALA A 105 -10.78 -18.31 -13.49
N ASP A 106 -11.22 -19.49 -13.94
CA ASP A 106 -10.54 -20.29 -14.97
C ASP A 106 -10.50 -19.57 -16.32
N GLU A 107 -11.60 -18.91 -16.71
CA GLU A 107 -11.64 -18.12 -17.95
C GLU A 107 -10.73 -16.90 -17.88
N ILE A 108 -10.62 -16.22 -16.71
CA ILE A 108 -9.71 -15.09 -16.51
C ILE A 108 -8.26 -15.56 -16.66
N GLU A 109 -7.91 -16.68 -16.04
CA GLU A 109 -6.55 -17.23 -16.16
C GLU A 109 -6.23 -17.73 -17.56
N ALA A 110 -7.17 -18.38 -18.23
CA ALA A 110 -6.99 -18.88 -19.60
C ALA A 110 -6.84 -17.77 -20.65
N ARG A 111 -7.49 -16.62 -20.44
CA ARG A 111 -7.40 -15.46 -21.33
C ARG A 111 -6.19 -14.55 -21.04
N PHE A 112 -5.47 -14.78 -19.95
CA PHE A 112 -4.35 -13.93 -19.54
C PHE A 112 -3.13 -14.14 -20.44
N ASP A 113 -2.85 -13.17 -21.30
CA ASP A 113 -1.66 -13.14 -22.16
C ASP A 113 -0.45 -12.63 -21.36
N PHE A 114 0.16 -13.53 -20.56
CA PHE A 114 1.28 -13.19 -19.72
C PHE A 114 2.43 -12.46 -20.46
N PRO A 115 2.89 -12.89 -21.65
CA PRO A 115 3.93 -12.17 -22.38
C PRO A 115 3.57 -10.71 -22.71
N ALA A 116 2.34 -10.48 -23.20
CA ALA A 116 1.90 -9.13 -23.55
C ALA A 116 1.72 -8.25 -22.31
N GLU A 117 1.05 -8.76 -21.29
CA GLU A 117 0.83 -8.06 -20.03
C GLU A 117 2.15 -7.76 -19.28
N TYR A 118 3.09 -8.70 -19.29
CA TYR A 118 4.39 -8.49 -18.69
C TYR A 118 5.22 -7.44 -19.44
N ALA A 119 5.18 -7.44 -20.77
CA ALA A 119 5.88 -6.43 -21.56
C ALA A 119 5.41 -5.01 -21.22
N GLU A 120 4.09 -4.83 -21.09
CA GLU A 120 3.50 -3.54 -20.68
C GLU A 120 3.83 -3.18 -19.24
N PHE A 121 3.68 -4.10 -18.29
CA PHE A 121 4.04 -3.90 -16.89
C PHE A 121 5.53 -3.53 -16.72
N ARG A 122 6.40 -4.25 -17.42
CA ARG A 122 7.83 -3.96 -17.45
C ARG A 122 8.14 -2.56 -18.00
N ARG A 123 7.46 -2.16 -19.07
CA ARG A 123 7.60 -0.82 -19.66
C ARG A 123 7.26 0.26 -18.62
N GLN A 124 6.12 0.14 -17.94
CA GLN A 124 5.67 1.08 -16.91
C GLN A 124 6.67 1.17 -15.74
N LEU A 125 7.22 0.05 -15.28
CA LEU A 125 8.23 0.03 -14.23
C LEU A 125 9.51 0.76 -14.66
N LEU A 126 9.98 0.55 -15.87
CA LEU A 126 11.19 1.19 -16.39
C LEU A 126 10.99 2.69 -16.62
N GLU A 127 9.83 3.12 -17.10
CA GLU A 127 9.48 4.52 -17.24
C GLU A 127 9.43 5.24 -15.89
N GLY A 128 8.79 4.64 -14.89
CA GLY A 128 8.77 5.16 -13.51
C GLY A 128 10.18 5.22 -12.91
N GLN A 129 11.03 4.21 -13.14
CA GLN A 129 12.41 4.23 -12.68
C GLN A 129 13.22 5.32 -13.40
N ALA A 130 13.01 5.52 -14.69
CA ALA A 130 13.68 6.59 -15.43
C ALA A 130 13.29 7.99 -14.91
N LEU A 131 12.03 8.17 -14.48
CA LEU A 131 11.56 9.40 -13.84
C LEU A 131 12.24 9.63 -12.48
N CYS A 132 12.41 8.58 -11.66
CA CYS A 132 13.08 8.64 -10.35
C CYS A 132 14.62 8.83 -10.47
N GLY A 133 15.20 8.48 -11.60
CA GLY A 133 16.65 8.47 -11.79
C GLY A 133 17.34 7.33 -11.04
N GLU A 134 18.64 7.54 -10.69
CA GLU A 134 19.45 6.55 -9.98
C GLU A 134 19.40 6.70 -8.45
N GLU A 135 18.92 7.84 -7.96
CA GLU A 135 18.97 8.21 -6.55
C GLU A 135 17.84 7.53 -5.73
N MET A 136 16.71 7.25 -6.36
CA MET A 136 15.54 6.62 -5.73
C MET A 136 15.10 5.39 -6.51
N VAL A 137 14.50 4.43 -5.80
CA VAL A 137 13.92 3.24 -6.39
C VAL A 137 12.43 3.46 -6.68
N TRP A 138 12.00 3.20 -7.91
CA TRP A 138 10.59 3.16 -8.25
C TRP A 138 10.00 1.79 -7.87
N MET A 139 9.09 1.77 -6.91
CA MET A 139 8.44 0.57 -6.40
C MET A 139 6.94 0.81 -6.15
N PRO A 140 6.17 1.07 -7.20
CA PRO A 140 4.77 1.46 -7.05
C PRO A 140 3.97 0.40 -6.31
N ALA A 141 3.09 0.84 -5.41
CA ALA A 141 2.14 -0.05 -4.76
C ALA A 141 1.27 -0.78 -5.80
N GLN A 142 0.96 -2.05 -5.52
CA GLN A 142 0.30 -2.95 -6.47
C GLN A 142 -1.08 -3.35 -5.97
N TRP A 143 -2.02 -2.40 -5.99
CA TRP A 143 -3.38 -2.58 -5.46
C TRP A 143 -4.18 -3.71 -6.11
N GLY A 144 -3.81 -4.13 -7.31
CA GLY A 144 -4.39 -5.29 -7.98
C GLY A 144 -3.79 -6.64 -7.58
N ALA A 145 -2.80 -6.67 -6.68
CA ALA A 145 -2.19 -7.90 -6.20
C ALA A 145 -3.03 -8.55 -5.08
N GLY A 146 -2.77 -9.82 -4.79
CA GLY A 146 -3.45 -10.52 -3.70
C GLY A 146 -4.73 -11.19 -4.14
N ALA A 147 -5.88 -10.84 -3.58
CA ALA A 147 -7.15 -11.54 -3.82
C ALA A 147 -8.33 -10.64 -4.19
N GLY A 148 -8.28 -9.33 -3.93
CA GLY A 148 -9.35 -8.38 -4.23
C GLY A 148 -10.66 -8.65 -3.47
N ILE A 149 -10.86 -7.97 -2.33
CA ILE A 149 -12.09 -8.06 -1.53
C ILE A 149 -12.92 -6.76 -1.59
N SER A 150 -12.34 -5.64 -1.97
CA SER A 150 -12.96 -4.30 -1.94
C SER A 150 -13.96 -4.05 -3.08
N TRP A 151 -14.84 -5.02 -3.34
CA TRP A 151 -15.86 -4.90 -4.37
C TRP A 151 -16.92 -3.81 -4.11
N TYR A 152 -16.92 -3.23 -2.90
CA TYR A 152 -17.73 -2.04 -2.61
C TYR A 152 -17.36 -0.84 -3.51
N GLY A 153 -16.15 -0.78 -4.03
CA GLY A 153 -15.76 0.21 -5.03
C GLY A 153 -16.46 0.05 -6.38
N THR A 154 -16.91 -1.16 -6.71
CA THR A 154 -17.65 -1.48 -7.94
C THR A 154 -19.16 -1.41 -7.72
N PHE A 155 -19.65 -2.04 -6.67
CA PHE A 155 -21.09 -2.25 -6.43
C PHE A 155 -21.69 -1.28 -5.39
N GLY A 156 -20.89 -0.41 -4.79
CA GLY A 156 -21.28 0.38 -3.63
C GLY A 156 -21.30 -0.43 -2.34
N TYR A 157 -21.25 0.25 -1.19
CA TYR A 157 -21.25 -0.42 0.11
C TYR A 157 -22.53 -1.23 0.37
N GLU A 158 -23.69 -0.66 0.05
CA GLU A 158 -24.97 -1.31 0.32
C GLU A 158 -25.08 -2.64 -0.41
N ASN A 159 -24.91 -2.64 -1.75
CA ASN A 159 -24.99 -3.88 -2.52
C ASN A 159 -23.90 -4.88 -2.10
N PHE A 160 -22.66 -4.41 -1.89
CA PHE A 160 -21.57 -5.30 -1.46
C PHE A 160 -21.93 -6.04 -0.15
N PHE A 161 -22.41 -5.33 0.88
CA PHE A 161 -22.75 -5.98 2.14
C PHE A 161 -23.99 -6.84 2.06
N LEU A 162 -24.99 -6.50 1.24
CA LEU A 162 -26.13 -7.36 0.95
C LEU A 162 -25.68 -8.65 0.25
N ILE A 163 -24.79 -8.56 -0.72
CA ILE A 163 -24.25 -9.73 -1.44
C ILE A 163 -23.47 -10.63 -0.48
N VAL A 164 -22.53 -10.07 0.28
CA VAL A 164 -21.72 -10.85 1.25
C VAL A 164 -22.58 -11.48 2.35
N GLY A 165 -23.65 -10.78 2.80
CA GLY A 165 -24.52 -11.24 3.88
C GLY A 165 -25.66 -12.18 3.47
N GLY A 166 -26.04 -12.23 2.18
CA GLY A 166 -27.25 -12.93 1.74
C GLY A 166 -27.14 -13.72 0.45
N PHE A 167 -26.07 -13.56 -0.35
CA PHE A 167 -25.94 -14.18 -1.67
C PHE A 167 -24.60 -14.91 -1.79
N GLU A 168 -24.47 -16.01 -1.07
CA GLU A 168 -23.22 -16.75 -0.88
C GLU A 168 -22.53 -17.12 -2.19
N ASP A 169 -23.25 -17.62 -3.20
CA ASP A 169 -22.67 -18.00 -4.48
C ASP A 169 -22.07 -16.81 -5.25
N HIS A 170 -22.74 -15.65 -5.20
CA HIS A 170 -22.25 -14.42 -5.82
C HIS A 170 -21.02 -13.88 -5.06
N ALA A 171 -21.08 -13.87 -3.73
CA ALA A 171 -19.97 -13.46 -2.88
C ALA A 171 -18.73 -14.34 -3.10
N ARG A 172 -18.91 -15.67 -3.18
CA ARG A 172 -17.86 -16.63 -3.49
C ARG A 172 -17.27 -16.36 -4.88
N LYS A 173 -18.11 -16.13 -5.90
CA LYS A 173 -17.66 -15.79 -7.25
C LYS A 173 -16.83 -14.52 -7.29
N LEU A 174 -17.22 -13.48 -6.56
CA LEU A 174 -16.43 -12.25 -6.45
C LEU A 174 -15.03 -12.52 -5.87
N MET A 175 -14.92 -13.33 -4.82
CA MET A 175 -13.61 -13.68 -4.26
C MET A 175 -12.77 -14.51 -5.23
N GLU A 176 -13.36 -15.46 -5.96
CA GLU A 176 -12.68 -16.26 -6.99
C GLU A 176 -12.18 -15.40 -8.15
N VAL A 177 -13.01 -14.48 -8.65
CA VAL A 177 -12.65 -13.51 -9.71
C VAL A 177 -11.53 -12.57 -9.25
N GLY A 178 -11.66 -12.00 -8.06
CA GLY A 178 -10.63 -11.17 -7.45
C GLY A 178 -9.31 -11.93 -7.28
N GLY A 179 -9.40 -13.17 -6.80
CA GLY A 179 -8.24 -14.06 -6.64
C GLY A 179 -7.52 -14.39 -7.95
N ALA A 180 -8.26 -14.68 -9.03
CA ALA A 180 -7.67 -14.93 -10.33
C ALA A 180 -6.94 -13.71 -10.90
N ARG A 181 -7.55 -12.53 -10.81
CA ARG A 181 -6.92 -11.25 -11.21
C ARG A 181 -5.67 -10.97 -10.37
N GLY A 182 -5.77 -11.14 -9.05
CA GLY A 182 -4.65 -10.92 -8.14
C GLY A 182 -3.48 -11.88 -8.38
N ARG A 183 -3.73 -13.16 -8.66
CA ARG A 183 -2.70 -14.14 -9.04
C ARG A 183 -1.96 -13.72 -10.31
N ASN A 184 -2.68 -13.26 -11.32
CA ASN A 184 -2.08 -12.77 -12.55
C ASN A 184 -1.17 -11.58 -12.29
N GLN A 185 -1.62 -10.60 -11.50
CA GLN A 185 -0.78 -9.47 -11.09
C GLN A 185 0.46 -9.92 -10.30
N CYS A 186 0.30 -10.82 -9.35
CA CYS A 186 1.43 -11.35 -8.58
C CYS A 186 2.46 -12.09 -9.46
N ARG A 187 2.04 -12.75 -10.54
CA ARG A 187 2.96 -13.38 -11.52
C ARG A 187 3.80 -12.34 -12.26
N LEU A 188 3.20 -11.19 -12.64
CA LEU A 188 3.93 -10.08 -13.27
C LEU A 188 4.97 -9.50 -12.32
N ILE A 189 4.59 -9.22 -11.09
CA ILE A 189 5.49 -8.69 -10.05
C ILE A 189 6.63 -9.69 -9.79
N ALA A 190 6.31 -10.95 -9.61
CA ALA A 190 7.30 -12.00 -9.35
C ALA A 190 8.35 -12.09 -10.48
N GLN A 191 7.93 -11.94 -11.74
CA GLN A 191 8.86 -11.90 -12.86
C GLN A 191 9.75 -10.65 -12.82
N ALA A 192 9.18 -9.48 -12.53
CA ALA A 192 9.95 -8.23 -12.41
C ALA A 192 10.98 -8.28 -11.25
N VAL A 193 10.63 -8.94 -10.14
CA VAL A 193 11.55 -9.19 -9.02
C VAL A 193 12.70 -10.11 -9.46
N ARG A 194 12.42 -11.21 -10.16
CA ARG A 194 13.45 -12.12 -10.68
C ARG A 194 14.42 -11.43 -11.66
N GLU A 195 13.94 -10.45 -12.42
CA GLU A 195 14.75 -9.64 -13.33
C GLU A 195 15.49 -8.48 -12.64
N GLY A 196 15.28 -8.26 -11.33
CA GLY A 196 15.85 -7.15 -10.58
C GLY A 196 15.30 -5.76 -10.95
N ILE A 197 14.16 -5.72 -11.68
CA ILE A 197 13.48 -4.48 -12.09
C ILE A 197 12.63 -3.95 -10.94
N TYR A 198 11.97 -4.83 -10.19
CA TYR A 198 11.20 -4.51 -9.00
C TYR A 198 11.92 -5.02 -7.75
N PRO A 199 11.95 -4.26 -6.64
CA PRO A 199 12.61 -4.70 -5.41
C PRO A 199 11.87 -5.88 -4.76
N PRO A 200 12.54 -6.66 -3.85
CA PRO A 200 11.97 -7.88 -3.29
C PRO A 200 10.98 -7.62 -2.13
N ALA A 201 10.19 -6.56 -2.23
CA ALA A 201 9.04 -6.31 -1.36
C ALA A 201 7.97 -5.54 -2.13
N VAL A 202 6.70 -5.87 -1.94
CA VAL A 202 5.57 -5.23 -2.62
C VAL A 202 4.51 -4.80 -1.63
N LEU A 203 4.12 -3.52 -1.71
CA LEU A 203 2.97 -2.98 -0.98
C LEU A 203 1.70 -3.22 -1.80
N PHE A 204 0.71 -3.83 -1.17
CA PHE A 204 -0.64 -4.03 -1.69
C PHE A 204 -1.61 -4.16 -0.52
N GLY A 205 -2.88 -4.21 -0.77
CA GLY A 205 -3.88 -4.41 0.28
C GLY A 205 -5.19 -3.72 -0.06
N GLU A 206 -6.05 -3.60 0.94
CA GLU A 206 -7.41 -3.13 0.74
C GLU A 206 -7.98 -2.55 2.04
N ASP A 207 -8.73 -1.45 1.95
CA ASP A 207 -9.42 -0.85 3.08
C ASP A 207 -10.68 -1.66 3.42
N ILE A 208 -10.49 -2.73 4.18
CA ILE A 208 -11.58 -3.63 4.58
C ILE A 208 -11.85 -3.61 6.10
N CYS A 209 -11.12 -2.80 6.84
CA CYS A 209 -11.31 -2.64 8.28
C CYS A 209 -11.77 -1.23 8.64
N THR A 210 -12.56 -1.15 9.70
CA THR A 210 -12.91 0.08 10.42
C THR A 210 -12.12 0.16 11.72
N GLN A 211 -12.29 1.23 12.49
CA GLN A 211 -11.73 1.32 13.84
C GLN A 211 -12.24 0.22 14.81
N ARG A 212 -13.30 -0.50 14.46
CA ARG A 212 -13.91 -1.58 15.27
C ARG A 212 -13.55 -2.98 14.79
N GLY A 213 -12.79 -3.10 13.72
CA GLY A 213 -12.45 -4.37 13.10
C GLY A 213 -12.93 -4.48 11.65
N PRO A 214 -12.83 -5.67 11.06
CA PRO A 214 -13.20 -5.93 9.68
C PRO A 214 -14.66 -5.58 9.39
N MET A 215 -14.92 -5.04 8.20
CA MET A 215 -16.28 -4.75 7.70
C MET A 215 -17.01 -6.01 7.25
N VAL A 216 -16.26 -7.07 6.97
CA VAL A 216 -16.76 -8.41 6.62
C VAL A 216 -16.34 -9.37 7.73
N SER A 217 -17.20 -10.36 8.05
CA SER A 217 -16.90 -11.26 9.17
C SER A 217 -15.58 -12.01 8.96
N PRO A 218 -14.79 -12.25 10.03
CA PRO A 218 -13.57 -13.05 9.93
C PRO A 218 -13.84 -14.46 9.35
N GLU A 219 -14.99 -15.07 9.67
CA GLU A 219 -15.37 -16.38 9.15
C GLU A 219 -15.55 -16.37 7.63
N PHE A 220 -16.17 -15.32 7.08
CA PHE A 220 -16.29 -15.14 5.63
C PHE A 220 -14.91 -14.98 5.00
N MET A 221 -14.06 -14.17 5.61
CA MET A 221 -12.69 -13.95 5.11
C MET A 221 -11.87 -15.26 5.12
N GLU A 222 -11.94 -16.02 6.20
CA GLU A 222 -11.28 -17.35 6.29
C GLU A 222 -11.78 -18.32 5.23
N GLN A 223 -13.08 -18.33 4.97
CA GLN A 223 -13.71 -19.28 4.06
C GLN A 223 -13.48 -18.94 2.58
N TYR A 224 -13.55 -17.67 2.19
CA TYR A 224 -13.60 -17.27 0.79
C TYR A 224 -12.41 -16.41 0.34
N TYR A 225 -11.91 -15.51 1.19
CA TYR A 225 -10.82 -14.61 0.86
C TYR A 225 -9.44 -15.25 1.08
N ALA A 226 -9.21 -15.85 2.23
CA ALA A 226 -7.91 -16.41 2.59
C ALA A 226 -7.38 -17.47 1.61
N PRO A 227 -8.21 -18.40 1.07
CA PRO A 227 -7.73 -19.34 0.05
C PRO A 227 -7.24 -18.65 -1.22
N GLN A 228 -7.93 -17.59 -1.65
CA GLN A 228 -7.57 -16.81 -2.82
C GLN A 228 -6.28 -16.00 -2.58
N LEU A 229 -6.17 -15.36 -1.42
CA LEU A 229 -4.98 -14.61 -1.02
C LEU A 229 -3.74 -15.52 -0.97
N ARG A 230 -3.85 -16.67 -0.31
CA ARG A 230 -2.76 -17.65 -0.21
C ARG A 230 -2.30 -18.13 -1.60
N ALA A 231 -3.23 -18.46 -2.48
CA ALA A 231 -2.93 -18.85 -3.84
C ALA A 231 -2.31 -17.69 -4.65
N GLY A 232 -2.81 -16.47 -4.45
CA GLY A 232 -2.32 -15.25 -5.12
C GLY A 232 -0.89 -14.91 -4.74
N LEU A 233 -0.53 -15.04 -3.47
CA LEU A 233 0.80 -14.68 -2.97
C LEU A 233 1.90 -15.69 -3.30
N LYS A 234 1.54 -16.91 -3.64
CA LYS A 234 2.52 -17.98 -3.93
C LYS A 234 3.60 -17.58 -4.93
N PRO A 235 3.31 -16.96 -6.10
CA PRO A 235 4.34 -16.54 -7.05
C PRO A 235 5.33 -15.52 -6.46
N LEU A 236 4.86 -14.61 -5.59
CA LEU A 236 5.70 -13.62 -4.91
C LEU A 236 6.66 -14.28 -3.95
N LEU A 237 6.15 -15.17 -3.09
CA LEU A 237 6.95 -15.89 -2.10
C LEU A 237 8.01 -16.78 -2.78
N GLU A 238 7.66 -17.46 -3.87
CA GLU A 238 8.59 -18.25 -4.68
C GLU A 238 9.67 -17.39 -5.38
N ALA A 239 9.41 -16.12 -5.62
CA ALA A 239 10.37 -15.16 -6.15
C ALA A 239 11.22 -14.47 -5.05
N GLY A 240 11.01 -14.80 -3.78
CA GLY A 240 11.66 -14.15 -2.65
C GLY A 240 11.16 -12.72 -2.38
N CYS A 241 10.00 -12.35 -2.92
CA CYS A 241 9.37 -11.07 -2.69
C CYS A 241 8.52 -11.10 -1.42
N LYS A 242 8.71 -10.13 -0.52
CA LYS A 242 7.92 -9.99 0.71
C LYS A 242 6.61 -9.26 0.45
N PRO A 243 5.45 -9.89 0.64
CA PRO A 243 4.15 -9.23 0.61
C PRO A 243 3.98 -8.33 1.84
N VAL A 244 3.81 -7.03 1.63
CA VAL A 244 3.49 -6.04 2.66
C VAL A 244 2.03 -5.63 2.47
N TRP A 245 1.20 -5.94 3.46
CA TRP A 245 -0.24 -5.75 3.36
C TRP A 245 -0.70 -4.46 4.02
N HIS A 246 -1.58 -3.74 3.34
CA HIS A 246 -2.21 -2.49 3.79
C HIS A 246 -3.69 -2.69 4.10
N SER A 247 -4.13 -2.10 5.19
CA SER A 247 -5.50 -1.67 5.44
C SER A 247 -5.50 -0.63 6.55
N ASP A 248 -6.34 0.37 6.42
CA ASP A 248 -6.69 1.22 7.56
C ASP A 248 -7.55 0.44 8.58
N GLY A 249 -7.63 0.95 9.81
CA GLY A 249 -8.47 0.41 10.86
C GLY A 249 -7.85 -0.70 11.71
N ASP A 250 -8.71 -1.43 12.43
CA ASP A 250 -8.29 -2.51 13.34
C ASP A 250 -8.23 -3.85 12.62
N VAL A 251 -7.04 -4.23 12.16
CA VAL A 251 -6.80 -5.50 11.47
C VAL A 251 -6.52 -6.68 12.41
N ARG A 252 -6.44 -6.45 13.73
CA ARG A 252 -6.08 -7.51 14.70
C ARG A 252 -6.96 -8.75 14.62
N PRO A 253 -8.30 -8.66 14.40
CA PRO A 253 -9.15 -9.85 14.30
C PRO A 253 -8.83 -10.78 13.13
N ILE A 254 -8.16 -10.29 12.09
CA ILE A 254 -7.80 -11.04 10.87
C ILE A 254 -6.29 -11.22 10.69
N LEU A 255 -5.50 -10.72 11.65
CA LEU A 255 -4.04 -10.70 11.51
C LEU A 255 -3.45 -12.10 11.41
N ASP A 256 -3.92 -13.04 12.21
CA ASP A 256 -3.47 -14.44 12.16
C ASP A 256 -3.74 -15.07 10.78
N MET A 257 -4.93 -14.86 10.23
CA MET A 257 -5.30 -15.30 8.88
C MET A 257 -4.35 -14.70 7.82
N LEU A 258 -4.05 -13.40 7.90
CA LEU A 258 -3.13 -12.74 6.96
C LEU A 258 -1.73 -13.35 7.01
N LEU A 259 -1.19 -13.56 8.21
CA LEU A 259 0.10 -14.23 8.41
C LEU A 259 0.09 -15.67 7.88
N ASP A 260 -1.01 -16.41 8.09
CA ASP A 260 -1.19 -17.77 7.54
C ASP A 260 -1.26 -17.80 6.00
N CYS A 261 -1.70 -16.71 5.39
CA CYS A 261 -1.68 -16.57 3.93
C CYS A 261 -0.29 -16.24 3.37
N GLY A 262 0.69 -15.88 4.21
CA GLY A 262 2.06 -15.59 3.79
C GLY A 262 2.39 -14.09 3.76
N ILE A 263 1.62 -13.24 4.42
CA ILE A 263 1.98 -11.83 4.62
C ILE A 263 3.25 -11.76 5.46
N GLN A 264 4.22 -10.95 5.02
CA GLN A 264 5.53 -10.78 5.65
C GLN A 264 5.81 -9.33 6.08
N GLY A 265 4.85 -8.44 5.91
CA GLY A 265 4.95 -7.07 6.37
C GLY A 265 3.60 -6.39 6.45
N LEU A 266 3.58 -5.25 7.15
CA LEU A 266 2.37 -4.45 7.35
C LEU A 266 2.64 -2.98 7.05
N GLN A 267 1.61 -2.30 6.53
CA GLN A 267 1.53 -0.86 6.36
C GLN A 267 0.10 -0.39 6.65
N GLY A 268 -0.12 0.89 6.96
CA GLY A 268 -1.45 1.43 7.23
C GLY A 268 -1.91 1.27 8.68
N PHE A 269 -1.13 0.63 9.54
CA PHE A 269 -1.52 0.42 10.93
C PHE A 269 -1.65 1.73 11.71
N GLN A 270 -2.73 1.82 12.48
CA GLN A 270 -3.14 3.01 13.19
C GLN A 270 -3.04 2.81 14.71
N PRO A 271 -2.25 3.65 15.44
CA PRO A 271 -2.10 3.53 16.91
C PRO A 271 -3.41 3.67 17.67
N GLU A 272 -4.33 4.50 17.18
CA GLU A 272 -5.67 4.70 17.74
C GLU A 272 -6.55 3.44 17.69
N CYS A 273 -6.24 2.50 16.80
CA CYS A 273 -6.87 1.19 16.72
C CYS A 273 -6.14 0.11 17.53
N GLY A 274 -5.13 0.49 18.33
CA GLY A 274 -4.31 -0.44 19.12
C GLY A 274 -3.14 -1.06 18.37
N LEU A 275 -2.91 -0.68 17.12
CA LEU A 275 -1.78 -1.10 16.30
C LEU A 275 -0.60 -0.15 16.52
N THR A 276 -0.09 -0.12 17.75
CA THR A 276 1.09 0.68 18.08
C THR A 276 2.36 0.07 17.50
N ILE A 277 3.42 0.87 17.36
CA ILE A 277 4.71 0.36 16.87
C ILE A 277 5.27 -0.74 17.78
N ASP A 278 5.05 -0.66 19.09
CA ASP A 278 5.47 -1.71 20.04
C ASP A 278 4.75 -3.03 19.78
N TYR A 279 3.44 -2.97 19.50
CA TYR A 279 2.66 -4.15 19.17
C TYR A 279 3.11 -4.76 17.83
N VAL A 280 3.18 -3.95 16.77
CA VAL A 280 3.49 -4.43 15.41
C VAL A 280 4.93 -4.94 15.31
N ALA A 281 5.89 -4.31 15.99
CA ALA A 281 7.28 -4.77 16.02
C ALA A 281 7.48 -6.10 16.77
N GLY A 282 6.52 -6.48 17.62
CA GLY A 282 6.53 -7.79 18.28
C GLY A 282 5.96 -8.94 17.46
N LEU A 283 5.38 -8.65 16.30
CA LEU A 283 4.79 -9.67 15.42
C LEU A 283 5.85 -10.37 14.57
N HIS A 284 5.58 -11.62 14.23
CA HIS A 284 6.47 -12.46 13.42
C HIS A 284 5.67 -13.17 12.32
N THR A 285 6.34 -13.50 11.23
CA THR A 285 5.78 -14.40 10.21
C THR A 285 5.55 -15.80 10.79
N ARG A 286 4.84 -16.66 10.07
CA ARG A 286 4.62 -18.05 10.51
C ARG A 286 5.92 -18.89 10.61
N GLU A 287 6.97 -18.47 9.89
CA GLU A 287 8.30 -19.06 9.98
C GLU A 287 9.14 -18.49 11.15
N GLY A 288 8.58 -17.57 11.93
CA GLY A 288 9.24 -16.93 13.07
C GLY A 288 10.18 -15.78 12.70
N ASN A 289 10.14 -15.28 11.46
CA ASN A 289 10.94 -14.13 11.04
C ASN A 289 10.29 -12.80 11.46
N PRO A 290 11.09 -11.76 11.80
CA PRO A 290 10.61 -10.41 12.02
C PRO A 290 9.82 -9.88 10.82
N LEU A 291 8.75 -9.12 11.07
CA LEU A 291 7.98 -8.48 10.00
C LEU A 291 8.72 -7.30 9.38
N LEU A 292 8.44 -7.06 8.11
CA LEU A 292 8.76 -5.82 7.42
C LEU A 292 7.66 -4.78 7.75
N ILE A 293 8.06 -3.61 8.24
CA ILE A 293 7.14 -2.55 8.65
C ILE A 293 7.35 -1.32 7.78
N PHE A 294 6.30 -0.89 7.06
CA PHE A 294 6.27 0.42 6.42
C PHE A 294 5.44 1.35 7.31
N GLY A 295 6.12 2.18 8.06
CA GLY A 295 5.48 3.05 9.06
C GLY A 295 6.51 3.81 9.89
N PRO A 296 6.17 4.28 11.09
CA PRO A 296 4.89 4.13 11.82
C PRO A 296 4.00 5.39 11.83
N MET A 297 4.33 6.45 11.07
CA MET A 297 3.78 7.77 11.32
C MET A 297 2.30 7.89 10.95
N ALA A 298 1.44 8.08 11.97
CA ALA A 298 0.01 8.26 11.75
C ALA A 298 -0.29 9.65 11.20
N VAL A 299 -1.00 9.68 10.07
CA VAL A 299 -1.43 10.92 9.41
C VAL A 299 -2.72 11.51 10.00
N THR A 300 -3.40 10.77 10.86
CA THR A 300 -4.66 11.16 11.51
C THR A 300 -4.45 11.75 12.90
N THR A 301 -3.63 11.11 13.73
CA THR A 301 -3.50 11.41 15.17
C THR A 301 -2.11 11.88 15.59
N GLU A 302 -1.12 11.86 14.73
CA GLU A 302 0.25 12.26 15.04
C GLU A 302 0.73 13.43 14.19
N LEU A 303 0.94 13.26 12.91
CA LEU A 303 1.50 14.31 12.04
C LEU A 303 0.71 15.63 12.03
N PRO A 304 -0.63 15.67 12.12
CA PRO A 304 -1.37 16.94 12.15
C PRO A 304 -1.26 17.72 13.47
N VAL A 305 -0.98 17.03 14.58
CA VAL A 305 -1.16 17.61 15.93
C VAL A 305 0.09 17.70 16.78
N LEU A 306 1.11 16.90 16.49
CA LEU A 306 2.38 16.92 17.23
C LEU A 306 3.24 18.12 16.83
N THR A 307 4.11 18.55 17.73
CA THR A 307 5.19 19.48 17.40
C THR A 307 6.31 18.77 16.63
N PRO A 308 7.14 19.50 15.86
CA PRO A 308 8.28 18.90 15.16
C PRO A 308 9.23 18.11 16.08
N ALA A 309 9.41 18.55 17.32
CA ALA A 309 10.24 17.85 18.32
C ALA A 309 9.64 16.50 18.72
N GLU A 310 8.33 16.44 18.91
CA GLU A 310 7.60 15.20 19.22
C GLU A 310 7.58 14.25 18.05
N VAL A 311 7.43 14.75 16.80
CA VAL A 311 7.55 13.95 15.59
C VAL A 311 8.93 13.28 15.53
N ARG A 312 10.02 14.03 15.72
CA ARG A 312 11.39 13.48 15.78
C ARG A 312 11.53 12.42 16.87
N GLN A 313 10.95 12.66 18.05
CA GLN A 313 10.97 11.67 19.14
C GLN A 313 10.25 10.38 18.77
N LYS A 314 9.10 10.48 18.08
CA LYS A 314 8.34 9.31 17.58
C LYS A 314 9.15 8.49 16.58
N VAL A 315 9.81 9.15 15.63
CA VAL A 315 10.67 8.48 14.65
C VAL A 315 11.82 7.75 15.35
N ARG A 316 12.56 8.42 16.26
CA ARG A 316 13.63 7.77 17.06
C ARG A 316 13.12 6.56 17.82
N ARG A 317 11.98 6.71 18.52
CA ARG A 317 11.38 5.60 19.25
C ARG A 317 11.07 4.42 18.35
N ALA A 318 10.51 4.66 17.15
CA ALA A 318 10.19 3.58 16.21
C ALA A 318 11.45 2.84 15.75
N ILE A 319 12.51 3.58 15.44
CA ILE A 319 13.83 2.99 15.09
C ILE A 319 14.34 2.12 16.24
N ASP A 320 14.27 2.63 17.48
CA ASP A 320 14.77 1.89 18.65
C ASP A 320 13.93 0.65 18.95
N VAL A 321 12.61 0.73 18.89
CA VAL A 321 11.70 -0.41 19.10
C VAL A 321 11.88 -1.48 18.05
N CYS A 322 12.05 -1.11 16.78
CA CYS A 322 12.24 -2.08 15.70
C CYS A 322 13.63 -2.72 15.69
N ARG A 323 14.63 -2.09 16.34
CA ARG A 323 16.00 -2.61 16.34
C ARG A 323 16.07 -4.02 16.91
N GLY A 324 16.35 -5.01 16.06
CA GLY A 324 16.41 -6.44 16.42
C GLY A 324 15.06 -7.14 16.55
N ASN A 325 13.93 -6.42 16.42
CA ASN A 325 12.59 -6.97 16.53
C ASN A 325 11.83 -6.98 15.19
N ALA A 326 12.07 -6.00 14.33
CA ALA A 326 11.39 -5.85 13.04
C ALA A 326 12.28 -5.13 12.02
N HIS A 327 11.92 -5.21 10.75
CA HIS A 327 12.61 -4.53 9.65
C HIS A 327 11.84 -3.25 9.29
N LEU A 328 12.28 -2.11 9.84
CA LEU A 328 11.60 -0.82 9.65
C LEU A 328 12.02 -0.13 8.36
N VAL A 329 11.04 0.32 7.61
CA VAL A 329 11.14 1.36 6.56
C VAL A 329 10.27 2.53 6.99
N LEU A 330 10.84 3.72 7.16
CA LEU A 330 10.07 4.89 7.55
C LEU A 330 9.07 5.27 6.47
N PHE A 331 7.82 5.31 6.84
CA PHE A 331 6.71 5.70 5.99
C PHE A 331 5.52 6.20 6.82
N THR A 332 4.47 6.67 6.17
CA THR A 332 3.22 7.11 6.81
C THR A 332 2.15 6.03 6.78
N SER A 333 1.17 6.13 7.68
CA SER A 333 0.03 5.19 7.71
C SER A 333 -0.88 5.34 6.49
N ASN A 334 -1.04 6.56 5.98
CA ASN A 334 -1.83 6.91 4.80
C ASN A 334 -1.24 8.15 4.12
N THR A 335 -1.98 8.79 3.21
CA THR A 335 -1.58 9.99 2.47
C THR A 335 -1.33 11.20 3.38
N ILE A 336 -0.30 11.96 3.05
CA ILE A 336 0.01 13.25 3.68
C ILE A 336 -0.84 14.33 3.00
N ASN A 337 -1.91 14.71 3.66
CA ASN A 337 -2.89 15.68 3.17
C ASN A 337 -2.47 17.14 3.44
N PRO A 338 -3.14 18.14 2.82
CA PRO A 338 -2.79 19.56 2.96
C PRO A 338 -2.86 20.13 4.38
N ASP A 339 -3.59 19.50 5.28
CA ASP A 339 -3.75 19.91 6.69
C ASP A 339 -2.55 19.54 7.58
N ILE A 340 -1.64 18.69 7.10
CA ILE A 340 -0.44 18.31 7.85
C ILE A 340 0.60 19.43 7.75
N PRO A 341 1.10 19.96 8.91
CA PRO A 341 2.11 21.01 8.91
C PRO A 341 3.39 20.60 8.16
N LEU A 342 3.88 21.46 7.27
CA LEU A 342 5.08 21.19 6.48
C LEU A 342 6.32 20.95 7.34
N GLU A 343 6.43 21.65 8.46
CA GLU A 343 7.52 21.44 9.44
C GLU A 343 7.51 20.04 10.07
N ASN A 344 6.34 19.40 10.18
CA ASN A 344 6.24 18.04 10.68
C ASN A 344 6.66 17.02 9.61
N ILE A 345 6.39 17.32 8.34
CA ILE A 345 6.92 16.52 7.21
C ILE A 345 8.44 16.55 7.21
N TYR A 346 9.05 17.76 7.33
CA TYR A 346 10.50 17.89 7.44
C TYR A 346 11.04 17.17 8.67
N ALA A 347 10.43 17.37 9.84
CA ALA A 347 10.87 16.76 11.09
C ALA A 347 10.89 15.22 11.01
N MET A 348 9.90 14.62 10.36
CA MET A 348 9.81 13.19 10.19
C MET A 348 10.97 12.63 9.35
N TYR A 349 11.22 13.25 8.20
CA TYR A 349 12.20 12.71 7.25
C TYR A 349 13.64 13.08 7.60
N GLU A 350 13.90 14.32 8.05
CA GLU A 350 15.24 14.76 8.45
C GLU A 350 15.79 13.97 9.65
N GLU A 351 14.92 13.49 10.54
CA GLU A 351 15.36 12.73 11.70
C GLU A 351 16.11 11.45 11.37
N VAL A 352 15.83 10.86 10.21
CA VAL A 352 16.50 9.64 9.72
C VAL A 352 17.79 9.99 8.96
N MET A 353 17.88 11.19 8.43
CA MET A 353 19.04 11.61 7.62
C MET A 353 20.24 12.05 8.50
N GLY A 354 20.01 12.28 9.80
CA GLY A 354 21.03 12.64 10.80
C GLY A 354 21.30 14.09 10.83
#